data_12ac7fb701294ff705b936e5a7b2bd5a
#
_entry.id   12ac7fb701294ff705b936e5a7b2bd5a
#
_cell.length_a   1.000
_cell.length_b   1.000
_cell.length_c   1.000
_cell.angle_alpha   90.00
_cell.angle_beta   90.00
_cell.angle_gamma   90.00
#
_symmetry.space_group_name_H-M   'P 1'
#
loop_
_entity.id
_entity.type
_entity.pdbx_description
1 polymer ?
#
loop_
_entity_poly.entity_id
_entity_poly.type
_entity_poly.pdbx_seq_one_letter_code
_entity_poly.pdbx_strand_id
1 'polypeptide(L)'
;MNTAKLRLSLGQVNIGIWLLFSISVLSFKKEIEMSFSGIGSVYIISAFILGSIIIQLPFDIIGAQKLYSHGQKNNKWIRQWFRGIISITTCWSLLSFLIFLLQPKLGFCLPVLITIILVISFQKKLTIFVNADKYNYCDLQNFKGQSISLNCSERTFTGGLFFGFGNNSQIIPDSWSGSSYLEIECFRRSVIVKNKFVTRALFFLIFWNLLGVLIGETQGLYYSDNIGISIVCLSCWMTIWSFFALILMPKFSHSTVYYVDFLSNKYDSDKLKEWIKKFSELIDESDNKNRLVQSIFYPIPSANDRINALKSASSFCFGNISRQNLFLSWGVFNLSCRSVHCNIGRPVLWIFPPSA
;
A
#
# COMPACT_ATOMS: atom_id res chain seq x y z
N MET A 1 -20.51 -13.71 -8.97
CA MET A 1 -20.09 -12.33 -8.65
C MET A 1 -18.59 -12.21 -8.98
N ASN A 2 -18.19 -11.20 -9.76
CA ASN A 2 -16.80 -11.01 -10.17
C ASN A 2 -15.93 -10.83 -8.91
N THR A 3 -14.80 -11.52 -8.82
CA THR A 3 -13.87 -11.49 -7.66
C THR A 3 -13.40 -10.08 -7.32
N ALA A 4 -13.20 -9.24 -8.34
CA ALA A 4 -12.83 -7.84 -8.18
C ALA A 4 -13.93 -7.01 -7.48
N LYS A 5 -15.20 -7.21 -7.85
CA LYS A 5 -16.32 -6.51 -7.21
C LYS A 5 -16.47 -6.93 -5.75
N LEU A 6 -16.28 -8.20 -5.43
CA LEU A 6 -16.33 -8.65 -4.04
C LEU A 6 -15.23 -8.02 -3.19
N ARG A 7 -13.98 -8.04 -3.67
CA ARG A 7 -12.86 -7.44 -2.94
C ARG A 7 -13.05 -5.93 -2.75
N LEU A 8 -13.55 -5.26 -3.78
CA LEU A 8 -13.88 -3.83 -3.68
C LEU A 8 -14.94 -3.59 -2.60
N SER A 9 -16.05 -4.36 -2.60
CA SER A 9 -17.11 -4.23 -1.59
C SER A 9 -16.59 -4.54 -0.19
N LEU A 10 -15.81 -5.61 -0.02
CA LEU A 10 -15.17 -5.93 1.27
C LEU A 10 -14.26 -4.81 1.73
N GLY A 11 -13.45 -4.23 0.81
CA GLY A 11 -12.58 -3.10 1.11
C GLY A 11 -13.34 -1.87 1.55
N GLN A 12 -14.42 -1.52 0.87
CA GLN A 12 -15.26 -0.39 1.23
C GLN A 12 -15.88 -0.56 2.61
N VAL A 13 -16.46 -1.73 2.90
CA VAL A 13 -17.06 -2.03 4.21
C VAL A 13 -16.00 -1.96 5.32
N ASN A 14 -14.84 -2.56 5.09
CA ASN A 14 -13.78 -2.57 6.10
C ASN A 14 -13.20 -1.17 6.36
N ILE A 15 -12.96 -0.38 5.32
CA ILE A 15 -12.53 1.03 5.47
C ILE A 15 -13.59 1.81 6.25
N GLY A 16 -14.88 1.61 5.94
CA GLY A 16 -15.98 2.24 6.67
C GLY A 16 -15.99 1.88 8.16
N ILE A 17 -15.80 0.61 8.51
CA ILE A 17 -15.72 0.17 9.90
C ILE A 17 -14.56 0.85 10.64
N TRP A 18 -13.36 0.86 10.03
CA TRP A 18 -12.19 1.50 10.65
C TRP A 18 -12.33 3.01 10.78
N LEU A 19 -12.98 3.65 9.82
CA LEU A 19 -13.25 5.08 9.88
C LEU A 19 -14.21 5.41 11.02
N LEU A 20 -15.33 4.67 11.13
CA LEU A 20 -16.30 4.82 12.21
C LEU A 20 -15.67 4.53 13.58
N PHE A 21 -14.89 3.46 13.69
CA PHE A 21 -14.16 3.13 14.91
C PHE A 21 -13.22 4.27 15.30
N SER A 22 -12.45 4.79 14.35
CA SER A 22 -11.49 5.87 14.60
C SER A 22 -12.17 7.16 15.04
N ILE A 23 -13.27 7.54 14.40
CA ILE A 23 -14.08 8.69 14.80
C ILE A 23 -14.62 8.49 16.22
N SER A 24 -15.17 7.29 16.52
CA SER A 24 -15.70 6.99 17.85
C SER A 24 -14.62 7.09 18.93
N VAL A 25 -13.44 6.49 18.71
CA VAL A 25 -12.32 6.56 19.66
C VAL A 25 -11.91 8.02 19.94
N LEU A 26 -11.80 8.85 18.91
CA LEU A 26 -11.43 10.26 19.08
C LEU A 26 -12.55 11.08 19.72
N SER A 27 -13.80 10.80 19.41
CA SER A 27 -14.96 11.52 20.01
C SER A 27 -15.16 11.19 21.49
N PHE A 28 -14.93 9.94 21.88
CA PHE A 28 -15.06 9.47 23.27
C PHE A 28 -13.71 9.33 23.98
N LYS A 29 -12.72 10.12 23.55
CA LYS A 29 -11.36 10.05 24.10
C LYS A 29 -11.31 10.26 25.62
N LYS A 30 -12.05 11.24 26.15
CA LYS A 30 -12.08 11.54 27.60
C LYS A 30 -12.67 10.40 28.42
N GLU A 31 -13.73 9.79 27.94
CA GLU A 31 -14.38 8.64 28.58
C GLU A 31 -13.45 7.42 28.56
N ILE A 32 -12.71 7.23 27.46
CA ILE A 32 -11.68 6.19 27.34
C ILE A 32 -10.55 6.44 28.34
N GLU A 33 -10.06 7.67 28.46
CA GLU A 33 -9.03 8.04 29.43
C GLU A 33 -9.45 7.75 30.86
N MET A 34 -10.67 8.10 31.23
CA MET A 34 -11.21 7.80 32.56
C MET A 34 -11.34 6.27 32.80
N SER A 35 -11.85 5.55 31.84
CA SER A 35 -12.05 4.09 31.94
C SER A 35 -10.76 3.29 32.02
N PHE A 36 -9.69 3.78 31.41
CA PHE A 36 -8.39 3.10 31.33
C PHE A 36 -7.29 3.80 32.19
N SER A 37 -7.65 4.72 33.09
CA SER A 37 -6.71 5.52 33.88
C SER A 37 -5.72 4.70 34.73
N GLY A 38 -6.11 3.51 35.17
CA GLY A 38 -5.24 2.61 35.96
C GLY A 38 -4.51 1.54 35.14
N ILE A 39 -4.72 1.50 33.82
CA ILE A 39 -4.19 0.45 32.96
C ILE A 39 -2.87 0.89 32.33
N GLY A 40 -1.85 0.02 32.44
CA GLY A 40 -0.53 0.30 31.84
C GLY A 40 -0.58 0.38 30.32
N SER A 41 0.18 1.32 29.75
CA SER A 41 0.20 1.61 28.30
C SER A 41 0.43 0.37 27.43
N VAL A 42 1.25 -0.57 27.88
CA VAL A 42 1.54 -1.82 27.13
C VAL A 42 0.28 -2.67 26.97
N TYR A 43 -0.56 -2.75 28.00
CA TYR A 43 -1.82 -3.52 27.91
C TYR A 43 -2.80 -2.88 26.93
N ILE A 44 -2.91 -1.55 26.94
CA ILE A 44 -3.77 -0.81 25.99
C ILE A 44 -3.31 -1.03 24.55
N ILE A 45 -2.01 -0.91 24.30
CA ILE A 45 -1.38 -1.16 23.00
C ILE A 45 -1.64 -2.60 22.54
N SER A 46 -1.41 -3.58 23.43
CA SER A 46 -1.61 -5.00 23.12
C SER A 46 -3.09 -5.30 22.82
N ALA A 47 -4.01 -4.74 23.60
CA ALA A 47 -5.45 -4.89 23.37
C ALA A 47 -5.88 -4.30 22.01
N PHE A 48 -5.33 -3.14 21.63
CA PHE A 48 -5.60 -2.52 20.34
C PHE A 48 -5.08 -3.38 19.18
N ILE A 49 -3.85 -3.93 19.28
CA ILE A 49 -3.29 -4.85 18.28
C ILE A 49 -4.17 -6.09 18.13
N LEU A 50 -4.50 -6.76 19.25
CA LEU A 50 -5.32 -7.97 19.23
C LEU A 50 -6.71 -7.69 18.68
N GLY A 51 -7.36 -6.62 19.12
CA GLY A 51 -8.66 -6.18 18.62
C GLY A 51 -8.64 -5.95 17.11
N SER A 52 -7.58 -5.30 16.60
CA SER A 52 -7.41 -5.08 15.16
C SER A 52 -7.25 -6.36 14.36
N ILE A 53 -6.55 -7.36 14.91
CA ILE A 53 -6.39 -8.67 14.27
C ILE A 53 -7.75 -9.40 14.21
N ILE A 54 -8.50 -9.38 15.29
CA ILE A 54 -9.81 -10.04 15.39
C ILE A 54 -10.82 -9.41 14.43
N ILE A 55 -10.91 -8.07 14.40
CA ILE A 55 -11.81 -7.33 13.49
C ILE A 55 -11.48 -7.61 12.03
N GLN A 56 -10.21 -7.73 11.68
CA GLN A 56 -9.75 -7.94 10.32
C GLN A 56 -9.86 -9.40 9.84
N LEU A 57 -9.83 -10.36 10.76
CA LEU A 57 -9.76 -11.79 10.43
C LEU A 57 -10.88 -12.26 9.47
N PRO A 58 -12.17 -11.92 9.68
CA PRO A 58 -13.24 -12.32 8.76
C PRO A 58 -13.01 -11.81 7.33
N PHE A 59 -12.55 -10.58 7.18
CA PHE A 59 -12.26 -9.98 5.88
C PHE A 59 -11.09 -10.68 5.18
N ASP A 60 -10.04 -11.00 5.93
CA ASP A 60 -8.89 -11.73 5.42
C ASP A 60 -9.29 -13.13 4.93
N ILE A 61 -10.12 -13.87 5.71
CA ILE A 61 -10.58 -15.21 5.35
C ILE A 61 -11.49 -15.17 4.11
N ILE A 62 -12.49 -14.28 4.08
CA ILE A 62 -13.40 -14.16 2.94
C ILE A 62 -12.65 -13.74 1.68
N GLY A 63 -11.71 -12.80 1.81
CA GLY A 63 -10.86 -12.37 0.70
C GLY A 63 -9.95 -13.47 0.17
N ALA A 64 -9.48 -14.37 1.07
CA ALA A 64 -8.63 -15.49 0.72
C ALA A 64 -9.38 -16.65 0.04
N GLN A 65 -10.61 -16.96 0.48
CA GLN A 65 -11.38 -18.11 -0.03
C GLN A 65 -11.49 -18.13 -1.55
N LYS A 66 -11.56 -16.97 -2.19
CA LYS A 66 -11.59 -16.88 -3.66
C LYS A 66 -10.24 -17.03 -4.36
N LEU A 67 -9.14 -16.93 -3.63
CA LEU A 67 -7.81 -17.28 -4.16
C LEU A 67 -7.64 -18.80 -4.24
N TYR A 68 -8.29 -19.55 -3.33
CA TYR A 68 -8.22 -21.00 -3.28
C TYR A 68 -8.94 -21.69 -4.44
N SER A 69 -10.00 -21.10 -4.96
CA SER A 69 -10.65 -21.60 -6.17
C SER A 69 -9.70 -21.66 -7.38
N HIS A 70 -8.51 -21.06 -7.27
CA HIS A 70 -7.43 -21.06 -8.27
C HIS A 70 -6.23 -21.94 -7.89
N GLY A 71 -6.38 -22.87 -6.93
CA GLY A 71 -5.42 -23.94 -6.68
C GLY A 71 -4.30 -23.65 -5.67
N GLN A 72 -4.38 -22.58 -4.89
CA GLN A 72 -3.44 -22.40 -3.78
C GLN A 72 -3.74 -23.31 -2.58
N LYS A 73 -2.69 -23.90 -1.98
CA LYS A 73 -2.83 -24.75 -0.79
C LYS A 73 -3.09 -23.88 0.46
N ASN A 74 -4.10 -24.23 1.27
CA ASN A 74 -4.46 -23.54 2.51
C ASN A 74 -3.27 -23.28 3.45
N ASN A 75 -2.37 -24.26 3.60
CA ASN A 75 -1.23 -24.15 4.49
C ASN A 75 -0.23 -23.03 4.09
N LYS A 76 -0.11 -22.73 2.80
CA LYS A 76 0.74 -21.65 2.32
C LYS A 76 0.17 -20.30 2.73
N TRP A 77 -1.14 -20.09 2.52
CA TRP A 77 -1.81 -18.86 2.89
C TRP A 77 -1.74 -18.58 4.39
N ILE A 78 -2.03 -19.59 5.23
CA ILE A 78 -1.97 -19.43 6.69
C ILE A 78 -0.58 -18.96 7.11
N ARG A 79 0.49 -19.57 6.56
CA ARG A 79 1.86 -19.15 6.83
C ARG A 79 2.14 -17.72 6.40
N GLN A 80 1.70 -17.32 5.22
CA GLN A 80 1.83 -15.96 4.72
C GLN A 80 1.02 -14.99 5.58
N TRP A 81 -0.19 -15.37 6.01
CA TRP A 81 -1.03 -14.56 6.89
C TRP A 81 -0.34 -14.28 8.22
N PHE A 82 0.18 -15.30 8.90
CA PHE A 82 0.93 -15.14 10.16
C PHE A 82 2.15 -14.22 9.96
N ARG A 83 2.94 -14.42 8.92
CA ARG A 83 4.11 -13.58 8.63
C ARG A 83 3.70 -12.14 8.29
N GLY A 84 2.60 -11.95 7.59
CA GLY A 84 2.03 -10.64 7.32
C GLY A 84 1.62 -9.92 8.61
N ILE A 85 0.90 -10.61 9.50
CA ILE A 85 0.53 -10.08 10.83
C ILE A 85 1.79 -9.69 11.62
N ILE A 86 2.77 -10.59 11.74
CA ILE A 86 4.01 -10.31 12.45
C ILE A 86 4.69 -9.07 11.87
N SER A 87 4.78 -8.95 10.55
CA SER A 87 5.45 -7.81 9.92
C SER A 87 4.75 -6.49 10.21
N ILE A 88 3.41 -6.44 10.11
CA ILE A 88 2.64 -5.22 10.37
C ILE A 88 2.72 -4.84 11.85
N THR A 89 2.51 -5.81 12.74
CA THR A 89 2.58 -5.56 14.19
C THR A 89 3.97 -5.15 14.62
N THR A 90 5.03 -5.69 14.01
CA THR A 90 6.41 -5.27 14.28
C THR A 90 6.65 -3.82 13.85
N CYS A 91 6.19 -3.41 12.67
CA CYS A 91 6.31 -2.02 12.22
C CYS A 91 5.56 -1.06 13.16
N TRP A 92 4.34 -1.43 13.56
CA TRP A 92 3.52 -0.63 14.46
C TRP A 92 4.08 -0.59 15.90
N SER A 93 4.61 -1.72 16.40
CA SER A 93 5.29 -1.78 17.70
C SER A 93 6.58 -0.96 17.71
N LEU A 94 7.32 -0.95 16.61
CA LEU A 94 8.50 -0.10 16.45
C LEU A 94 8.11 1.39 16.53
N LEU A 95 7.04 1.79 15.84
CA LEU A 95 6.52 3.16 15.95
C LEU A 95 6.14 3.49 17.39
N SER A 96 5.38 2.60 18.05
CA SER A 96 4.96 2.77 19.44
C SER A 96 6.14 2.92 20.39
N PHE A 97 7.17 2.09 20.22
CA PHE A 97 8.40 2.14 20.99
C PHE A 97 9.16 3.46 20.79
N LEU A 98 9.29 3.91 19.53
CA LEU A 98 9.94 5.18 19.23
C LEU A 98 9.16 6.38 19.78
N ILE A 99 7.83 6.33 19.74
CA ILE A 99 7.00 7.36 20.38
C ILE A 99 7.24 7.36 21.88
N PHE A 100 7.21 6.21 22.53
CA PHE A 100 7.45 6.10 23.97
C PHE A 100 8.80 6.71 24.39
N LEU A 101 9.85 6.49 23.58
CA LEU A 101 11.20 7.00 23.87
C LEU A 101 11.38 8.50 23.56
N LEU A 102 10.84 8.97 22.45
CA LEU A 102 11.22 10.25 21.85
C LEU A 102 10.15 11.33 22.01
N GLN A 103 8.87 10.96 22.12
CA GLN A 103 7.77 11.90 22.17
C GLN A 103 7.91 12.95 23.29
N PRO A 104 8.33 12.61 24.53
CA PRO A 104 8.42 13.60 25.61
C PRO A 104 9.39 14.75 25.34
N LYS A 105 10.38 14.53 24.45
CA LYS A 105 11.42 15.52 24.13
C LYS A 105 11.28 16.12 22.73
N LEU A 106 10.76 15.38 21.78
CA LEU A 106 10.87 15.68 20.35
C LEU A 106 9.51 15.62 19.61
N GLY A 107 8.39 15.44 20.35
CA GLY A 107 7.07 15.32 19.76
C GLY A 107 6.85 14.04 18.95
N PHE A 108 5.75 13.96 18.23
CA PHE A 108 5.36 12.77 17.45
C PHE A 108 5.97 12.72 16.05
N CYS A 109 6.32 13.85 15.45
CA CYS A 109 6.81 13.91 14.07
C CYS A 109 8.11 13.12 13.85
N LEU A 110 9.07 13.22 14.77
CA LEU A 110 10.37 12.56 14.61
C LEU A 110 10.28 11.03 14.72
N PRO A 111 9.59 10.43 15.72
CA PRO A 111 9.36 8.98 15.74
C PRO A 111 8.71 8.45 14.47
N VAL A 112 7.71 9.17 13.97
CA VAL A 112 7.01 8.84 12.73
C VAL A 112 7.96 8.86 11.53
N LEU A 113 8.75 9.91 11.38
CA LEU A 113 9.73 10.02 10.29
C LEU A 113 10.76 8.88 10.32
N ILE A 114 11.33 8.61 11.49
CA ILE A 114 12.29 7.52 11.67
C ILE A 114 11.65 6.18 11.28
N THR A 115 10.42 5.92 11.74
CA THR A 115 9.71 4.67 11.41
C THR A 115 9.50 4.53 9.92
N ILE A 116 9.06 5.57 9.22
CA ILE A 116 8.87 5.54 7.76
C ILE A 116 10.19 5.22 7.04
N ILE A 117 11.28 5.89 7.42
CA ILE A 117 12.60 5.67 6.82
C ILE A 117 13.07 4.22 7.04
N LEU A 118 12.90 3.69 8.26
CA LEU A 118 13.26 2.30 8.57
C LEU A 118 12.42 1.31 7.76
N VAL A 119 11.10 1.51 7.68
CA VAL A 119 10.22 0.64 6.90
C VAL A 119 10.61 0.65 5.42
N ILE A 120 10.88 1.81 4.83
CA ILE A 120 11.35 1.92 3.44
C ILE A 120 12.70 1.20 3.26
N SER A 121 13.63 1.37 4.19
CA SER A 121 14.96 0.76 4.13
C SER A 121 14.90 -0.77 4.23
N PHE A 122 13.99 -1.31 5.04
CA PHE A 122 13.80 -2.75 5.21
C PHE A 122 12.75 -3.37 4.28
N GLN A 123 12.14 -2.59 3.41
CA GLN A 123 11.06 -2.98 2.52
C GLN A 123 11.30 -4.31 1.81
N LYS A 124 12.46 -4.47 1.18
CA LYS A 124 12.84 -5.70 0.46
C LYS A 124 12.84 -6.92 1.39
N LYS A 125 13.44 -6.79 2.59
CA LYS A 125 13.51 -7.88 3.58
C LYS A 125 12.13 -8.27 4.10
N LEU A 126 11.28 -7.29 4.39
CA LEU A 126 9.91 -7.51 4.86
C LEU A 126 9.07 -8.24 3.79
N THR A 127 9.16 -7.82 2.52
CA THR A 127 8.46 -8.47 1.42
C THR A 127 8.89 -9.93 1.25
N ILE A 128 10.19 -10.20 1.30
CA ILE A 128 10.75 -11.56 1.25
C ILE A 128 10.25 -12.41 2.43
N PHE A 129 10.25 -11.85 3.62
CA PHE A 129 9.79 -12.55 4.82
C PHE A 129 8.32 -12.96 4.73
N VAL A 130 7.44 -12.06 4.28
CA VAL A 130 5.99 -12.34 4.18
C VAL A 130 5.71 -13.39 3.11
N ASN A 131 6.42 -13.36 2.00
CA ASN A 131 6.14 -14.26 0.89
C ASN A 131 6.42 -15.74 1.21
N ALA A 132 7.24 -16.04 2.18
CA ALA A 132 7.51 -17.42 2.64
C ALA A 132 8.16 -18.38 1.64
N ASP A 133 8.24 -18.03 0.38
CA ASP A 133 8.91 -18.81 -0.65
C ASP A 133 10.37 -18.37 -0.83
N LYS A 134 11.22 -19.28 -1.25
CA LYS A 134 12.54 -18.90 -1.75
C LYS A 134 12.33 -18.14 -3.05
N TYR A 135 12.63 -16.86 -3.05
CA TYR A 135 12.73 -16.12 -4.30
C TYR A 135 13.94 -16.65 -5.07
N ASN A 136 13.69 -17.32 -6.16
CA ASN A 136 14.70 -17.50 -7.18
C ASN A 136 14.73 -16.19 -7.98
N TYR A 137 15.66 -15.32 -7.62
CA TYR A 137 15.93 -14.14 -8.43
C TYR A 137 16.66 -14.60 -9.68
N CYS A 138 16.00 -14.52 -10.82
CA CYS A 138 16.71 -14.48 -12.08
C CYS A 138 17.07 -13.03 -12.36
N ASP A 139 18.35 -12.69 -12.34
CA ASP A 139 18.79 -11.39 -12.82
C ASP A 139 18.51 -11.34 -14.32
N LEU A 140 17.49 -10.57 -14.70
CA LEU A 140 17.35 -10.17 -16.08
C LEU A 140 18.53 -9.27 -16.41
N GLN A 141 19.23 -9.60 -17.49
CA GLN A 141 20.32 -8.78 -18.01
C GLN A 141 19.92 -7.31 -18.05
N ASN A 142 20.80 -6.45 -17.59
CA ASN A 142 20.62 -5.01 -17.49
C ASN A 142 19.88 -4.41 -18.68
N PHE A 143 18.56 -4.26 -18.57
CA PHE A 143 17.79 -3.55 -19.57
C PHE A 143 18.05 -2.04 -19.36
N LYS A 144 18.80 -1.46 -20.29
CA LYS A 144 19.23 -0.03 -20.23
C LYS A 144 19.92 0.39 -18.93
N GLY A 145 20.76 -0.47 -18.36
CA GLY A 145 21.56 -0.16 -17.17
C GLY A 145 20.81 -0.32 -15.83
N GLN A 146 19.64 -0.94 -15.82
CA GLN A 146 18.89 -1.21 -14.60
C GLN A 146 18.82 -2.72 -14.33
N SER A 147 19.12 -3.11 -13.09
CA SER A 147 18.94 -4.50 -12.67
C SER A 147 17.44 -4.75 -12.42
N ILE A 148 16.87 -5.68 -13.15
CA ILE A 148 15.49 -6.12 -12.99
C ILE A 148 15.54 -7.56 -12.47
N SER A 149 14.98 -7.78 -11.29
CA SER A 149 14.87 -9.12 -10.71
C SER A 149 13.47 -9.68 -10.97
N LEU A 150 13.40 -10.89 -11.50
CA LEU A 150 12.15 -11.63 -11.65
C LEU A 150 11.86 -12.43 -10.37
N ASN A 151 10.62 -12.47 -9.98
CA ASN A 151 10.14 -13.40 -8.98
C ASN A 151 9.56 -14.63 -9.69
N CYS A 152 10.29 -15.73 -9.67
CA CYS A 152 9.95 -16.95 -10.39
C CYS A 152 8.88 -17.81 -9.71
N SER A 153 8.36 -17.47 -8.55
CA SER A 153 7.56 -18.40 -7.74
C SER A 153 6.08 -18.09 -7.61
N GLU A 154 5.58 -16.93 -8.03
CA GLU A 154 4.19 -16.54 -7.73
C GLU A 154 3.36 -16.11 -8.93
N ARG A 155 2.34 -16.94 -9.25
CA ARG A 155 1.24 -16.59 -10.15
C ARG A 155 0.28 -15.53 -9.57
N THR A 156 0.35 -15.26 -8.26
CA THR A 156 -0.57 -14.34 -7.55
C THR A 156 -0.08 -12.92 -7.47
N PHE A 157 1.17 -12.68 -7.79
CA PHE A 157 1.78 -11.37 -7.79
C PHE A 157 1.54 -10.69 -9.15
N THR A 158 0.54 -9.84 -9.21
CA THR A 158 0.02 -9.25 -10.45
C THR A 158 0.59 -7.88 -10.80
N GLY A 159 1.71 -7.52 -10.29
CA GLY A 159 2.39 -6.27 -10.61
C GLY A 159 3.78 -6.31 -10.02
N GLY A 160 4.71 -5.57 -10.50
CA GLY A 160 6.04 -5.53 -9.91
C GLY A 160 6.13 -4.61 -8.70
N LEU A 161 7.26 -4.61 -8.04
CA LEU A 161 7.59 -3.72 -6.92
C LEU A 161 8.81 -2.87 -7.27
N PHE A 162 8.78 -1.62 -6.82
CA PHE A 162 9.97 -0.79 -6.69
C PHE A 162 10.40 -0.79 -5.23
N PHE A 163 11.70 -0.82 -4.96
CA PHE A 163 12.23 -0.79 -3.59
C PHE A 163 12.99 0.49 -3.29
N GLY A 164 12.91 0.90 -2.02
CA GLY A 164 13.65 2.05 -1.51
C GLY A 164 13.26 3.38 -2.17
N PHE A 165 14.15 4.36 -2.06
CA PHE A 165 13.96 5.72 -2.56
C PHE A 165 14.20 5.89 -4.07
N GLY A 166 13.78 4.93 -4.88
CA GLY A 166 13.96 4.97 -6.33
C GLY A 166 15.25 4.30 -6.81
N ASN A 167 15.80 3.40 -6.01
CA ASN A 167 16.89 2.53 -6.44
C ASN A 167 16.45 1.65 -7.61
N ASN A 168 17.41 1.29 -8.44
CA ASN A 168 17.22 0.50 -9.66
C ASN A 168 16.73 -0.94 -9.40
N SER A 169 16.49 -1.32 -8.14
CA SER A 169 15.99 -2.64 -7.78
C SER A 169 14.46 -2.68 -7.91
N GLN A 170 14.00 -3.50 -8.82
CA GLN A 170 12.57 -3.73 -9.08
C GLN A 170 12.33 -5.22 -9.22
N ILE A 171 11.13 -5.68 -8.85
CA ILE A 171 10.68 -7.04 -9.09
C ILE A 171 9.60 -7.02 -10.15
N ILE A 172 9.75 -7.89 -11.14
CA ILE A 172 8.74 -8.18 -12.16
C ILE A 172 8.23 -9.61 -11.92
N PRO A 173 6.91 -9.85 -11.99
CA PRO A 173 6.35 -11.19 -11.84
C PRO A 173 6.87 -12.16 -12.89
N ASP A 174 7.07 -13.41 -12.51
CA ASP A 174 7.48 -14.47 -13.44
C ASP A 174 6.47 -14.71 -14.57
N SER A 175 5.19 -14.44 -14.33
CA SER A 175 4.17 -14.49 -15.39
C SER A 175 4.46 -13.59 -16.61
N TRP A 176 5.38 -12.64 -16.46
CA TRP A 176 5.85 -11.76 -17.54
C TRP A 176 7.12 -12.27 -18.21
N SER A 177 7.85 -13.23 -17.57
CA SER A 177 9.06 -13.84 -18.14
C SER A 177 8.69 -14.64 -19.37
N GLY A 178 9.37 -14.39 -20.49
CA GLY A 178 9.07 -15.02 -21.75
C GLY A 178 7.84 -14.48 -22.48
N SER A 179 7.12 -13.50 -21.95
CA SER A 179 6.04 -12.84 -22.66
C SER A 179 6.57 -11.75 -23.61
N SER A 180 5.87 -11.55 -24.73
CA SER A 180 6.15 -10.45 -25.67
C SER A 180 6.01 -9.06 -25.01
N TYR A 181 5.38 -9.00 -23.84
CA TYR A 181 5.13 -7.77 -23.09
C TYR A 181 6.25 -7.38 -22.13
N LEU A 182 7.21 -8.27 -21.86
CA LEU A 182 8.29 -8.02 -20.91
C LEU A 182 9.10 -6.76 -21.30
N GLU A 183 9.40 -6.63 -22.58
CA GLU A 183 10.18 -5.52 -23.10
C GLU A 183 9.49 -4.17 -22.88
N ILE A 184 8.20 -4.08 -23.19
CA ILE A 184 7.42 -2.85 -23.00
C ILE A 184 7.25 -2.51 -21.54
N GLU A 185 7.09 -3.51 -20.67
CA GLU A 185 7.03 -3.29 -19.23
C GLU A 185 8.38 -2.80 -18.67
N CYS A 186 9.48 -3.38 -19.09
CA CYS A 186 10.81 -2.90 -18.73
C CYS A 186 11.05 -1.47 -19.20
N PHE A 187 10.60 -1.11 -20.40
CA PHE A 187 10.68 0.26 -20.91
C PHE A 187 9.87 1.22 -20.04
N ARG A 188 8.61 0.90 -19.74
CA ARG A 188 7.74 1.70 -18.86
C ARG A 188 8.39 1.96 -17.50
N ARG A 189 8.92 0.90 -16.87
CA ARG A 189 9.64 1.01 -15.59
C ARG A 189 10.90 1.86 -15.69
N SER A 190 11.63 1.75 -16.78
CA SER A 190 12.81 2.60 -17.02
C SER A 190 12.43 4.08 -17.10
N VAL A 191 11.30 4.42 -17.71
CA VAL A 191 10.77 5.79 -17.75
C VAL A 191 10.40 6.28 -16.35
N ILE A 192 9.74 5.45 -15.54
CA ILE A 192 9.37 5.78 -14.15
C ILE A 192 10.61 6.09 -13.30
N VAL A 193 11.64 5.24 -13.38
CA VAL A 193 12.89 5.41 -12.62
C VAL A 193 13.69 6.61 -13.12
N LYS A 194 13.87 6.75 -14.43
CA LYS A 194 14.60 7.87 -15.04
C LYS A 194 14.03 9.23 -14.65
N ASN A 195 12.71 9.34 -14.58
CA ASN A 195 12.03 10.58 -14.19
C ASN A 195 11.88 10.73 -12.66
N LYS A 196 12.42 9.82 -11.86
CA LYS A 196 12.36 9.84 -10.39
C LYS A 196 10.93 9.90 -9.83
N PHE A 197 9.95 9.33 -10.52
CA PHE A 197 8.54 9.41 -10.13
C PHE A 197 8.29 8.68 -8.80
N VAL A 198 8.94 7.55 -8.56
CA VAL A 198 8.85 6.82 -7.27
C VAL A 198 9.40 7.68 -6.13
N THR A 199 10.57 8.28 -6.33
CA THR A 199 11.23 9.12 -5.32
C THR A 199 10.36 10.33 -4.96
N ARG A 200 9.82 11.04 -5.97
CA ARG A 200 8.93 12.19 -5.75
C ARG A 200 7.67 11.79 -5.00
N ALA A 201 7.07 10.66 -5.37
CA ALA A 201 5.89 10.15 -4.69
C ALA A 201 6.17 9.80 -3.22
N LEU A 202 7.32 9.18 -2.92
CA LEU A 202 7.72 8.86 -1.54
C LEU A 202 7.93 10.13 -0.71
N PHE A 203 8.63 11.14 -1.24
CA PHE A 203 8.79 12.42 -0.54
C PHE A 203 7.45 13.09 -0.27
N PHE A 204 6.54 13.09 -1.24
CA PHE A 204 5.20 13.62 -1.04
C PHE A 204 4.44 12.88 0.05
N LEU A 205 4.53 11.55 0.10
CA LEU A 205 3.88 10.76 1.13
C LEU A 205 4.46 10.98 2.53
N ILE A 206 5.79 11.11 2.62
CA ILE A 206 6.45 11.47 3.87
C ILE A 206 5.93 12.82 4.35
N PHE A 207 5.93 13.82 3.46
CA PHE A 207 5.39 15.15 3.76
C PHE A 207 3.92 15.10 4.19
N TRP A 208 3.08 14.37 3.44
CA TRP A 208 1.65 14.19 3.75
C TRP A 208 1.44 13.58 5.13
N ASN A 209 2.19 12.55 5.48
CA ASN A 209 2.07 11.91 6.78
C ASN A 209 2.54 12.83 7.92
N LEU A 210 3.66 13.51 7.74
CA LEU A 210 4.14 14.47 8.74
C LEU A 210 3.18 15.64 8.92
N LEU A 211 2.58 16.13 7.83
CA LEU A 211 1.54 17.15 7.89
C LEU A 211 0.32 16.66 8.69
N GLY A 212 -0.12 15.42 8.49
CA GLY A 212 -1.20 14.82 9.27
C GLY A 212 -0.88 14.72 10.75
N VAL A 213 0.34 14.28 11.08
CA VAL A 213 0.81 14.25 12.48
C VAL A 213 0.83 15.66 13.07
N LEU A 214 1.39 16.63 12.38
CA LEU A 214 1.49 18.01 12.84
C LEU A 214 0.10 18.63 13.10
N ILE A 215 -0.85 18.44 12.18
CA ILE A 215 -2.23 18.91 12.36
C ILE A 215 -2.88 18.24 13.57
N GLY A 216 -2.76 16.94 13.72
CA GLY A 216 -3.32 16.25 14.89
C GLY A 216 -2.65 16.68 16.20
N GLU A 217 -1.36 16.98 16.17
CA GLU A 217 -0.59 17.50 17.31
C GLU A 217 -1.08 18.89 17.72
N THR A 218 -1.19 19.81 16.78
CA THR A 218 -1.63 21.19 17.05
C THR A 218 -3.08 21.26 17.52
N GLN A 219 -3.92 20.31 17.13
CA GLN A 219 -5.31 20.20 17.58
C GLN A 219 -5.48 19.39 18.88
N GLY A 220 -4.40 18.85 19.45
CA GLY A 220 -4.44 18.03 20.66
C GLY A 220 -5.20 16.72 20.54
N LEU A 221 -5.39 16.19 19.30
CA LEU A 221 -6.29 15.08 19.04
C LEU A 221 -5.86 13.78 19.73
N TYR A 222 -4.58 13.59 19.93
CA TYR A 222 -4.02 12.35 20.48
C TYR A 222 -3.16 12.54 21.74
N TYR A 223 -3.11 13.73 22.32
CA TYR A 223 -2.47 13.92 23.62
C TYR A 223 -3.31 13.33 24.75
N SER A 224 -2.68 12.49 25.57
CA SER A 224 -3.26 11.89 26.77
C SER A 224 -2.16 11.71 27.82
N ASP A 225 -2.51 11.69 29.10
CA ASP A 225 -1.58 11.37 30.18
C ASP A 225 -1.06 9.94 30.08
N ASN A 226 -1.84 9.04 29.47
CA ASN A 226 -1.43 7.68 29.16
C ASN A 226 -0.91 7.59 27.72
N ILE A 227 0.39 7.37 27.58
CA ILE A 227 1.05 7.27 26.27
C ILE A 227 0.46 6.17 25.37
N GLY A 228 -0.07 5.10 25.97
CA GLY A 228 -0.74 4.02 25.21
C GLY A 228 -2.01 4.53 24.53
N ILE A 229 -2.80 5.35 25.22
CA ILE A 229 -3.99 6.00 24.65
C ILE A 229 -3.56 6.99 23.57
N SER A 230 -2.51 7.77 23.80
CA SER A 230 -1.96 8.69 22.80
C SER A 230 -1.60 7.97 21.51
N ILE A 231 -0.96 6.81 21.57
CA ILE A 231 -0.58 6.00 20.40
C ILE A 231 -1.81 5.47 19.68
N VAL A 232 -2.82 4.99 20.40
CA VAL A 232 -4.08 4.51 19.80
C VAL A 232 -4.82 5.67 19.12
N CYS A 233 -4.93 6.81 19.77
CA CYS A 233 -5.55 8.01 19.21
C CYS A 233 -4.78 8.52 17.98
N LEU A 234 -3.45 8.51 17.99
CA LEU A 234 -2.63 8.81 16.82
C LEU A 234 -2.96 7.86 15.67
N SER A 235 -3.03 6.55 15.93
CA SER A 235 -3.39 5.56 14.91
C SER A 235 -4.80 5.82 14.35
N CYS A 236 -5.77 6.15 15.19
CA CYS A 236 -7.12 6.50 14.77
C CYS A 236 -7.14 7.80 13.94
N TRP A 237 -6.45 8.84 14.37
CA TRP A 237 -6.33 10.07 13.60
C TRP A 237 -5.69 9.83 12.23
N MET A 238 -4.57 9.10 12.20
CA MET A 238 -3.90 8.78 10.94
C MET A 238 -4.72 7.86 10.04
N THR A 239 -5.67 7.10 10.57
CA THR A 239 -6.68 6.38 9.78
C THR A 239 -7.59 7.36 9.04
N ILE A 240 -8.12 8.36 9.74
CA ILE A 240 -8.96 9.41 9.13
C ILE A 240 -8.14 10.21 8.10
N TRP A 241 -6.93 10.61 8.45
CA TRP A 241 -6.02 11.33 7.56
C TRP A 241 -5.69 10.55 6.28
N SER A 242 -5.45 9.24 6.42
CA SER A 242 -5.21 8.35 5.30
C SER A 242 -6.44 8.17 4.40
N PHE A 243 -7.63 8.31 4.94
CA PHE A 243 -8.86 8.31 4.13
C PHE A 243 -8.91 9.52 3.18
N PHE A 244 -8.48 10.71 3.62
CA PHE A 244 -8.31 11.85 2.72
C PHE A 244 -7.26 11.59 1.64
N ALA A 245 -6.16 10.91 1.99
CA ALA A 245 -5.17 10.48 1.00
C ALA A 245 -5.77 9.54 -0.06
N LEU A 246 -6.63 8.60 0.36
CA LEU A 246 -7.32 7.68 -0.55
C LEU A 246 -8.21 8.41 -1.57
N ILE A 247 -8.84 9.52 -1.17
CA ILE A 247 -9.68 10.32 -2.06
C ILE A 247 -8.87 11.19 -3.02
N LEU A 248 -7.76 11.76 -2.54
CA LEU A 248 -7.01 12.78 -3.28
C LEU A 248 -5.91 12.20 -4.16
N MET A 249 -5.15 11.24 -3.64
CA MET A 249 -3.90 10.77 -4.28
C MET A 249 -4.08 9.99 -5.58
N PRO A 250 -5.14 9.20 -5.82
CA PRO A 250 -5.30 8.51 -7.09
C PRO A 250 -5.30 9.45 -8.30
N LYS A 251 -5.87 10.64 -8.17
CA LYS A 251 -5.90 11.64 -9.24
C LYS A 251 -4.50 12.11 -9.66
N PHE A 252 -3.58 12.25 -8.70
CA PHE A 252 -2.19 12.61 -9.00
C PHE A 252 -1.44 11.47 -9.71
N SER A 253 -1.78 10.22 -9.40
CA SER A 253 -1.20 9.06 -10.06
C SER A 253 -1.60 8.95 -11.54
N HIS A 254 -2.87 9.29 -11.86
CA HIS A 254 -3.39 9.16 -13.23
C HIS A 254 -2.56 9.95 -14.25
N SER A 255 -2.18 11.18 -13.95
CA SER A 255 -1.37 12.01 -14.85
C SER A 255 -0.02 11.36 -15.18
N THR A 256 0.60 10.76 -14.18
CA THR A 256 1.89 10.06 -14.37
C THR A 256 1.73 8.79 -15.19
N VAL A 257 0.66 8.01 -14.96
CA VAL A 257 0.38 6.81 -15.77
C VAL A 257 0.19 7.20 -17.24
N TYR A 258 -0.62 8.22 -17.52
CA TYR A 258 -0.82 8.71 -18.90
C TYR A 258 0.48 9.17 -19.56
N TYR A 259 1.35 9.87 -18.82
CA TYR A 259 2.64 10.32 -19.34
C TYR A 259 3.58 9.14 -19.65
N VAL A 260 3.66 8.17 -18.75
CA VAL A 260 4.47 6.96 -18.98
C VAL A 260 3.96 6.19 -20.19
N ASP A 261 2.64 6.04 -20.31
CA ASP A 261 2.02 5.37 -21.46
C ASP A 261 2.25 6.14 -22.76
N PHE A 262 2.16 7.46 -22.76
CA PHE A 262 2.46 8.29 -23.92
C PHE A 262 3.90 8.12 -24.41
N LEU A 263 4.88 8.11 -23.49
CA LEU A 263 6.28 7.85 -23.85
C LEU A 263 6.49 6.43 -24.37
N SER A 264 5.81 5.46 -23.76
CA SER A 264 5.90 4.06 -24.17
C SER A 264 5.23 3.80 -25.51
N ASN A 265 4.18 4.55 -25.83
CA ASN A 265 3.51 4.51 -27.13
C ASN A 265 4.43 4.92 -28.30
N LYS A 266 5.40 5.81 -28.03
CA LYS A 266 6.42 6.18 -29.00
C LYS A 266 7.47 5.07 -29.24
N TYR A 267 7.61 4.18 -28.28
CA TYR A 267 8.53 3.06 -28.36
C TYR A 267 7.92 1.88 -29.14
N ASP A 268 6.71 1.44 -28.74
CA ASP A 268 5.93 0.39 -29.42
C ASP A 268 4.45 0.54 -29.10
N SER A 269 3.69 1.07 -30.05
CA SER A 269 2.27 1.39 -29.89
C SER A 269 1.38 0.15 -29.72
N ASP A 270 1.62 -0.89 -30.51
CA ASP A 270 0.70 -2.02 -30.56
C ASP A 270 0.93 -2.95 -29.38
N LYS A 271 2.19 -3.24 -29.05
CA LYS A 271 2.53 -4.00 -27.83
C LYS A 271 2.06 -3.29 -26.58
N LEU A 272 2.12 -1.94 -26.54
CA LEU A 272 1.63 -1.18 -25.38
C LEU A 272 0.12 -1.33 -25.19
N LYS A 273 -0.69 -1.24 -26.27
CA LYS A 273 -2.14 -1.39 -26.17
C LYS A 273 -2.54 -2.80 -25.69
N GLU A 274 -1.88 -3.82 -26.22
CA GLU A 274 -2.08 -5.19 -25.77
C GLU A 274 -1.67 -5.36 -24.31
N TRP A 275 -0.51 -4.81 -23.92
CA TRP A 275 -0.03 -4.84 -22.55
C TRP A 275 -1.02 -4.18 -21.58
N ILE A 276 -1.56 -3.00 -21.91
CA ILE A 276 -2.54 -2.29 -21.09
C ILE A 276 -3.78 -3.15 -20.84
N LYS A 277 -4.31 -3.81 -21.89
CA LYS A 277 -5.46 -4.72 -21.76
C LYS A 277 -5.13 -5.92 -20.89
N LYS A 278 -4.01 -6.58 -21.17
CA LYS A 278 -3.57 -7.77 -20.42
C LYS A 278 -3.29 -7.46 -18.95
N PHE A 279 -2.66 -6.32 -18.67
CA PHE A 279 -2.42 -5.86 -17.32
C PHE A 279 -3.74 -5.62 -16.55
N SER A 280 -4.72 -4.99 -17.17
CA SER A 280 -6.05 -4.79 -16.56
C SER A 280 -6.74 -6.11 -16.22
N GLU A 281 -6.65 -7.11 -17.07
CA GLU A 281 -7.16 -8.48 -16.79
C GLU A 281 -6.45 -9.09 -15.57
N LEU A 282 -5.13 -8.97 -15.49
CA LEU A 282 -4.32 -9.56 -14.41
C LEU A 282 -4.61 -8.93 -13.04
N ILE A 283 -4.90 -7.64 -12.99
CA ILE A 283 -5.25 -6.95 -11.74
C ILE A 283 -6.73 -7.01 -11.39
N ASP A 284 -7.49 -7.87 -12.10
CA ASP A 284 -8.93 -8.02 -11.93
C ASP A 284 -9.70 -6.70 -12.15
N GLU A 285 -9.24 -5.84 -13.05
CA GLU A 285 -9.90 -4.58 -13.32
C GLU A 285 -10.97 -4.73 -14.43
N SER A 286 -12.16 -4.22 -14.16
CA SER A 286 -13.22 -4.17 -15.17
C SER A 286 -13.00 -2.98 -16.11
N ASP A 287 -13.25 -3.15 -17.41
CA ASP A 287 -13.11 -2.10 -18.42
C ASP A 287 -14.06 -0.91 -18.22
N ASN A 288 -15.22 -1.16 -17.58
CA ASN A 288 -16.23 -0.14 -17.29
C ASN A 288 -16.31 0.13 -15.78
N LYS A 289 -15.61 1.15 -15.31
CA LYS A 289 -15.68 1.64 -13.94
C LYS A 289 -16.49 2.94 -13.87
N ASN A 290 -17.30 3.06 -12.81
CA ASN A 290 -17.87 4.36 -12.49
C ASN A 290 -16.72 5.36 -12.24
N ARG A 291 -16.78 6.54 -12.85
CA ARG A 291 -15.74 7.58 -12.75
C ARG A 291 -15.42 7.97 -11.31
N LEU A 292 -16.41 8.03 -10.42
CA LEU A 292 -16.20 8.31 -8.99
C LEU A 292 -15.43 7.20 -8.31
N VAL A 293 -15.81 5.94 -8.53
CA VAL A 293 -15.12 4.77 -7.98
C VAL A 293 -13.67 4.71 -8.47
N GLN A 294 -13.46 5.00 -9.76
CA GLN A 294 -12.13 5.05 -10.35
C GLN A 294 -11.27 6.13 -9.72
N SER A 295 -11.80 7.33 -9.53
CA SER A 295 -11.05 8.47 -9.01
C SER A 295 -10.65 8.31 -7.54
N ILE A 296 -11.37 7.48 -6.76
CA ILE A 296 -11.14 7.28 -5.33
C ILE A 296 -10.29 6.02 -5.07
N PHE A 297 -10.67 4.89 -5.69
CA PHE A 297 -10.11 3.60 -5.30
C PHE A 297 -9.02 3.08 -6.26
N TYR A 298 -8.87 3.68 -7.44
CA TYR A 298 -7.96 3.17 -8.45
C TYR A 298 -6.90 4.21 -8.82
N PRO A 299 -5.65 4.06 -8.34
CA PRO A 299 -4.55 4.95 -8.71
C PRO A 299 -4.10 4.75 -10.16
N ILE A 300 -4.58 3.68 -10.82
CA ILE A 300 -4.33 3.39 -12.23
C ILE A 300 -5.64 3.61 -12.98
N PRO A 301 -5.65 4.43 -14.05
CA PRO A 301 -6.84 4.63 -14.89
C PRO A 301 -7.27 3.34 -15.58
N SER A 302 -8.54 3.29 -16.04
CA SER A 302 -9.04 2.15 -16.81
C SER A 302 -8.24 1.93 -18.11
N ALA A 303 -8.22 0.70 -18.63
CA ALA A 303 -7.54 0.41 -19.88
C ALA A 303 -8.04 1.30 -21.02
N ASN A 304 -9.34 1.52 -21.10
CA ASN A 304 -9.94 2.37 -22.14
C ASN A 304 -9.49 3.82 -22.01
N ASP A 305 -9.47 4.40 -20.79
CA ASP A 305 -9.00 5.77 -20.58
C ASP A 305 -7.51 5.90 -20.94
N ARG A 306 -6.69 4.92 -20.58
CA ARG A 306 -5.26 4.87 -20.92
C ARG A 306 -5.03 4.84 -22.42
N ILE A 307 -5.75 3.97 -23.14
CA ILE A 307 -5.64 3.85 -24.59
C ILE A 307 -6.10 5.13 -25.29
N ASN A 308 -7.20 5.72 -24.83
CA ASN A 308 -7.71 6.97 -25.40
C ASN A 308 -6.74 8.14 -25.18
N ALA A 309 -6.04 8.16 -24.04
CA ALA A 309 -5.09 9.21 -23.69
C ALA A 309 -3.72 9.08 -24.41
N LEU A 310 -3.45 7.99 -25.14
CA LEU A 310 -2.16 7.80 -25.84
C LEU A 310 -1.86 8.88 -26.89
N LYS A 311 -2.88 9.60 -27.36
CA LYS A 311 -2.74 10.66 -28.37
C LYS A 311 -2.28 12.00 -27.79
N SER A 312 -2.38 12.20 -26.47
CA SER A 312 -2.07 13.46 -25.79
C SER A 312 -1.14 13.24 -24.60
N ALA A 313 -0.07 14.02 -24.51
CA ALA A 313 0.77 14.02 -23.32
C ALA A 313 0.08 14.78 -22.18
N SER A 314 0.10 14.22 -20.96
CA SER A 314 -0.20 15.00 -19.77
C SER A 314 0.91 16.04 -19.55
N SER A 315 0.54 17.30 -19.42
CA SER A 315 1.50 18.40 -19.19
C SER A 315 2.07 18.42 -17.78
N PHE A 316 1.38 17.80 -16.83
CA PHE A 316 1.79 17.79 -15.41
C PHE A 316 1.89 16.38 -14.86
N CYS A 317 3.11 16.00 -14.43
CA CYS A 317 3.40 14.72 -13.82
C CYS A 317 3.96 14.94 -12.42
N PHE A 318 3.17 14.64 -11.40
CA PHE A 318 3.57 14.82 -10.01
C PHE A 318 4.48 13.69 -9.54
N GLY A 319 4.13 12.46 -9.83
CA GLY A 319 4.85 11.26 -9.41
C GLY A 319 3.96 10.02 -9.50
N ASN A 320 4.55 8.84 -9.55
CA ASN A 320 3.80 7.60 -9.51
C ASN A 320 3.39 7.33 -8.07
N ILE A 321 2.22 7.82 -7.67
CA ILE A 321 1.58 7.45 -6.39
C ILE A 321 0.88 6.11 -6.64
N SER A 322 1.68 5.09 -6.81
CA SER A 322 1.20 3.73 -6.94
C SER A 322 0.53 3.26 -5.64
N ARG A 323 -0.22 2.16 -5.72
CA ARG A 323 -0.78 1.48 -4.55
C ARG A 323 0.26 1.21 -3.46
N GLN A 324 1.52 0.96 -3.86
CA GLN A 324 2.65 0.77 -2.96
C GLN A 324 2.89 2.00 -2.06
N ASN A 325 2.79 3.19 -2.62
CA ASN A 325 3.05 4.42 -1.90
C ASN A 325 1.91 4.80 -0.96
N LEU A 326 0.66 4.63 -1.40
CA LEU A 326 -0.49 4.78 -0.52
C LEU A 326 -0.38 3.89 0.72
N PHE A 327 0.21 2.73 0.55
CA PHE A 327 0.36 1.77 1.61
C PHE A 327 1.35 2.20 2.71
N LEU A 328 2.41 2.91 2.39
CA LEU A 328 3.32 3.46 3.40
C LEU A 328 2.59 4.41 4.37
N SER A 329 1.59 5.12 3.87
CA SER A 329 0.72 5.95 4.70
C SER A 329 -0.16 5.12 5.65
N TRP A 330 -0.68 3.99 5.19
CA TRP A 330 -1.62 3.16 5.97
C TRP A 330 -0.93 2.09 6.80
N GLY A 331 0.14 1.49 6.28
CA GLY A 331 0.79 0.34 6.89
C GLY A 331 1.60 0.68 8.13
N VAL A 332 2.17 1.87 8.18
CA VAL A 332 3.01 2.30 9.30
C VAL A 332 2.17 2.81 10.47
N PHE A 333 1.05 3.48 10.17
CA PHE A 333 0.24 4.14 11.22
C PHE A 333 -1.02 3.38 11.56
N ASN A 334 -1.45 2.47 10.71
CA ASN A 334 -2.76 1.91 10.77
C ASN A 334 -2.74 0.40 10.57
N LEU A 335 -3.18 -0.34 11.56
CA LEU A 335 -3.33 -1.79 11.47
C LEU A 335 -4.40 -2.24 10.46
N SER A 336 -5.20 -1.31 9.95
CA SER A 336 -6.22 -1.57 8.91
C SER A 336 -5.68 -1.60 7.47
N CYS A 337 -4.39 -1.42 7.28
CA CYS A 337 -3.75 -1.41 5.95
C CYS A 337 -4.03 -2.65 5.09
N ARG A 338 -4.43 -3.75 5.69
CA ARG A 338 -4.83 -4.99 5.03
C ARG A 338 -6.14 -4.89 4.25
N SER A 339 -6.84 -3.77 4.39
CA SER A 339 -8.23 -3.59 3.95
C SER A 339 -8.40 -2.92 2.60
N VAL A 340 -7.33 -2.45 1.98
CA VAL A 340 -7.43 -1.89 0.63
C VAL A 340 -7.85 -3.01 -0.33
N HIS A 341 -8.83 -2.74 -1.16
CA HIS A 341 -9.54 -3.74 -1.97
C HIS A 341 -8.68 -4.81 -2.66
N CYS A 342 -7.49 -4.45 -3.14
CA CYS A 342 -6.58 -5.39 -3.78
C CYS A 342 -5.80 -6.28 -2.79
N ASN A 343 -5.77 -5.91 -1.49
CA ASN A 343 -4.93 -6.55 -0.48
C ASN A 343 -5.71 -7.55 0.39
N ILE A 344 -7.03 -7.47 0.42
CA ILE A 344 -7.88 -8.32 1.25
C ILE A 344 -7.62 -9.79 0.94
N GLY A 345 -7.24 -10.56 1.95
CA GLY A 345 -6.90 -11.97 1.84
C GLY A 345 -5.58 -12.27 1.11
N ARG A 346 -4.78 -11.24 0.76
CA ARG A 346 -3.48 -11.39 0.09
C ARG A 346 -2.34 -10.86 0.99
N PRO A 347 -1.85 -11.63 1.96
CA PRO A 347 -0.87 -11.16 2.94
C PRO A 347 0.42 -10.59 2.32
N VAL A 348 0.85 -11.13 1.20
CA VAL A 348 2.04 -10.67 0.47
C VAL A 348 1.92 -9.20 0.02
N LEU A 349 0.69 -8.75 -0.23
CA LEU A 349 0.41 -7.38 -0.65
C LEU A 349 0.13 -6.40 0.49
N TRP A 350 0.17 -6.86 1.75
CA TRP A 350 -0.21 -6.01 2.87
C TRP A 350 0.82 -4.94 3.19
N ILE A 351 2.10 -5.27 3.04
CA ILE A 351 3.17 -4.32 3.34
C ILE A 351 3.50 -3.47 2.12
N PHE A 352 3.50 -4.07 0.95
CA PHE A 352 3.86 -3.40 -0.30
C PHE A 352 3.01 -3.92 -1.46
N PRO A 353 1.86 -3.28 -1.69
CA PRO A 353 1.04 -3.63 -2.84
C PRO A 353 1.78 -3.32 -4.15
N PRO A 354 1.49 -4.05 -5.22
CA PRO A 354 2.20 -3.92 -6.48
C PRO A 354 2.10 -2.50 -7.04
N SER A 355 3.23 -2.02 -7.54
CA SER A 355 3.29 -0.81 -8.35
C SER A 355 2.88 -1.14 -9.79
N ALA A 356 2.17 -0.25 -10.43
CA ALA A 356 1.84 -0.35 -11.85
C ALA A 356 2.84 0.39 -12.72
#